data_0365d97a25b4fb3b5e0e9fd5178c2b82
#
_entry.id   0365d97a25b4fb3b5e0e9fd5178c2b82
#
_cell.length_a   1.000
_cell.length_b   1.000
_cell.length_c   1.000
_cell.angle_alpha   90.00
_cell.angle_beta   90.00
_cell.angle_gamma   90.00
#
_symmetry.space_group_name_H-M   'P 1'
#
loop_
_entity.id
_entity.type
_entity.pdbx_description
1 polymer ?
#
loop_
_entity_poly.entity_id
_entity_poly.type
_entity_poly.pdbx_seq_one_letter_code
_entity_poly.pdbx_strand_id
1 'polypeptide(L)'
;LWRATAHASALLHWEFATKFYLLEASGVGLEADYFVGPNLADTLGAKMRKILDRQLALAQHPAAQRHLPQPVAAAQALLKGWLFYHENDPVPPPSMGLSLAHCRGFWCTLPEFSAVHALPAERLAILPRLSWLAPARVEAAATLDKPQLQQALAAHFAQSSMPVMVALLQPHQDVLLETSRGFIVSDDWRSRAHQRRSLLAPSE
;
A
#
# COMPACT_ATOMS: atom_id res chain seq x y z
N LEU A 1 -18.55 -8.53 6.34
CA LEU A 1 -19.29 -9.33 5.34
C LEU A 1 -19.51 -10.73 5.89
N TRP A 2 -20.76 -11.18 5.95
CA TRP A 2 -21.15 -12.51 6.43
C TRP A 2 -21.49 -13.40 5.23
N ARG A 3 -20.98 -14.61 5.19
CA ARG A 3 -21.27 -15.58 4.13
C ARG A 3 -21.72 -16.91 4.74
N ALA A 4 -22.83 -17.43 4.28
CA ALA A 4 -23.24 -18.80 4.56
C ALA A 4 -22.45 -19.76 3.68
N THR A 5 -22.00 -20.88 4.23
CA THR A 5 -21.37 -21.96 3.46
C THR A 5 -22.43 -22.98 3.04
N ALA A 6 -22.31 -23.53 1.83
CA ALA A 6 -23.30 -24.45 1.25
C ALA A 6 -23.48 -25.79 2.03
N HIS A 7 -22.58 -26.11 2.96
CA HIS A 7 -22.57 -27.39 3.68
C HIS A 7 -22.50 -27.29 5.19
N ALA A 8 -22.62 -26.09 5.77
CA ALA A 8 -22.65 -25.93 7.22
C ALA A 8 -23.69 -24.90 7.60
N SER A 9 -24.42 -25.19 8.65
CA SER A 9 -25.31 -24.25 9.34
C SER A 9 -24.54 -23.21 10.14
N ALA A 10 -23.46 -22.68 9.58
CA ALA A 10 -22.55 -21.75 10.26
C ALA A 10 -22.15 -20.58 9.36
N LEU A 11 -21.94 -19.43 9.98
CA LEU A 11 -21.50 -18.20 9.30
C LEU A 11 -19.98 -18.07 9.34
N LEU A 12 -19.42 -17.43 8.29
CA LEU A 12 -18.05 -16.97 8.27
C LEU A 12 -18.02 -15.44 8.36
N HIS A 13 -17.23 -14.92 9.29
CA HIS A 13 -16.94 -13.50 9.38
C HIS A 13 -15.68 -13.17 8.56
N TRP A 14 -15.82 -12.26 7.59
CA TRP A 14 -14.71 -11.80 6.78
C TRP A 14 -14.52 -10.30 6.94
N GLU A 15 -13.34 -9.91 7.42
CA GLU A 15 -12.87 -8.52 7.43
C GLU A 15 -12.03 -8.24 6.19
N PHE A 16 -12.46 -7.28 5.38
CA PHE A 16 -11.72 -6.84 4.21
C PHE A 16 -11.12 -5.46 4.45
N ALA A 17 -9.85 -5.32 4.14
CA ALA A 17 -9.19 -4.02 4.10
C ALA A 17 -8.34 -3.89 2.86
N THR A 18 -8.35 -2.71 2.25
CA THR A 18 -7.41 -2.34 1.19
C THR A 18 -6.45 -1.30 1.70
N LYS A 19 -5.16 -1.56 1.54
CA LYS A 19 -4.11 -0.73 2.09
C LYS A 19 -2.92 -0.60 1.16
N PHE A 20 -2.25 0.55 1.29
CA PHE A 20 -1.03 0.91 0.57
C PHE A 20 -0.05 1.42 1.62
N TYR A 21 1.08 0.75 1.75
CA TYR A 21 2.09 1.09 2.74
C TYR A 21 3.47 1.14 2.10
N LEU A 22 4.28 2.12 2.54
CA LEU A 22 5.66 2.30 2.13
C LEU A 22 6.56 1.82 3.27
N LEU A 23 7.50 0.94 2.97
CA LEU A 23 8.51 0.52 3.93
C LEU A 23 9.51 1.66 4.13
N GLU A 24 9.56 2.19 5.34
CA GLU A 24 10.60 3.13 5.75
C GLU A 24 11.52 2.41 6.75
N ALA A 25 12.44 1.61 6.25
CA ALA A 25 13.32 0.78 7.05
C ALA A 25 14.58 1.52 7.53
N SER A 26 15.09 2.48 6.76
CA SER A 26 16.36 3.22 7.02
C SER A 26 17.48 2.32 7.58
N GLY A 27 17.55 1.07 7.08
CA GLY A 27 18.58 0.10 7.46
C GLY A 27 18.38 -0.66 8.78
N VAL A 28 17.24 -0.55 9.46
CA VAL A 28 17.06 -1.08 10.83
C VAL A 28 16.09 -2.26 10.94
N GLY A 29 15.49 -2.74 9.87
CA GLY A 29 14.66 -3.93 9.98
C GLY A 29 13.39 -3.92 9.15
N LEU A 30 12.57 -4.97 9.31
CA LEU A 30 11.42 -5.28 8.47
C LEU A 30 10.16 -5.49 9.29
N GLU A 31 9.99 -4.77 10.37
CA GLU A 31 8.80 -4.93 11.20
C GLU A 31 7.57 -4.32 10.53
N ALA A 32 6.40 -4.88 10.83
CA ALA A 32 5.13 -4.40 10.25
C ALA A 32 4.83 -2.93 10.57
N ASP A 33 5.36 -2.40 11.67
CA ASP A 33 5.21 -1.00 12.05
C ASP A 33 6.09 -0.04 11.22
N TYR A 34 7.09 -0.54 10.48
CA TYR A 34 7.89 0.26 9.54
C TYR A 34 7.21 0.47 8.18
N PHE A 35 6.15 -0.27 7.90
CA PHE A 35 5.30 -0.02 6.75
C PHE A 35 4.29 1.08 7.08
N VAL A 36 4.54 2.29 6.62
CA VAL A 36 3.73 3.47 6.91
C VAL A 36 2.77 3.81 5.79
N GLY A 37 1.58 4.27 6.12
CA GLY A 37 0.62 4.77 5.13
C GLY A 37 1.10 6.05 4.45
N PRO A 38 0.69 6.33 3.21
CA PRO A 38 1.13 7.53 2.46
C PRO A 38 0.89 8.85 3.20
N ASN A 39 -0.17 8.92 4.00
CA ASN A 39 -0.50 10.09 4.82
C ASN A 39 0.13 10.06 6.23
N LEU A 40 0.97 9.08 6.53
CA LEU A 40 1.59 8.86 7.83
C LEU A 40 0.60 8.66 9.00
N ALA A 41 -0.68 8.40 8.73
CA ALA A 41 -1.70 8.29 9.77
C ALA A 41 -1.69 6.93 10.47
N ASP A 42 -1.35 5.86 9.76
CA ASP A 42 -1.32 4.49 10.30
C ASP A 42 -0.09 3.70 9.82
N THR A 43 0.11 2.52 10.41
CA THR A 43 1.10 1.53 9.98
C THR A 43 0.42 0.21 9.68
N LEU A 44 1.09 -0.66 8.92
CA LEU A 44 0.61 -2.02 8.66
C LEU A 44 0.43 -2.78 9.99
N GLY A 45 1.39 -2.70 10.91
CA GLY A 45 1.31 -3.36 12.21
C GLY A 45 0.12 -2.89 13.05
N ALA A 46 -0.09 -1.57 13.15
CA ALA A 46 -1.24 -1.01 13.86
C ALA A 46 -2.57 -1.44 13.22
N LYS A 47 -2.62 -1.50 11.88
CA LYS A 47 -3.83 -1.98 11.18
C LYS A 47 -4.07 -3.46 11.40
N MET A 48 -3.03 -4.29 11.37
CA MET A 48 -3.14 -5.72 11.65
C MET A 48 -3.65 -5.97 13.07
N ARG A 49 -3.05 -5.34 14.08
CA ARG A 49 -3.51 -5.43 15.48
C ARG A 49 -4.98 -5.01 15.61
N LYS A 50 -5.38 -3.90 15.00
CA LYS A 50 -6.79 -3.46 15.02
C LYS A 50 -7.74 -4.50 14.43
N ILE A 51 -7.36 -5.16 13.34
CA ILE A 51 -8.19 -6.20 12.72
C ILE A 51 -8.25 -7.43 13.61
N LEU A 52 -7.09 -7.95 14.02
CA LEU A 52 -7.00 -9.21 14.77
C LEU A 52 -7.63 -9.08 16.15
N ASP A 53 -7.27 -8.04 16.91
CA ASP A 53 -7.63 -7.93 18.33
C ASP A 53 -9.03 -7.33 18.54
N ARG A 54 -9.55 -6.59 17.56
CA ARG A 54 -10.83 -5.88 17.73
C ARG A 54 -11.87 -6.28 16.71
N GLN A 55 -11.58 -6.19 15.40
CA GLN A 55 -12.61 -6.39 14.38
C GLN A 55 -13.01 -7.86 14.26
N LEU A 56 -12.06 -8.79 14.23
CA LEU A 56 -12.39 -10.22 14.21
C LEU A 56 -13.03 -10.69 15.52
N ALA A 57 -12.64 -10.14 16.64
CA ALA A 57 -13.22 -10.43 17.95
C ALA A 57 -14.72 -10.06 18.03
N LEU A 58 -15.21 -9.12 17.23
CA LEU A 58 -16.63 -8.77 17.18
C LEU A 58 -17.53 -9.96 16.83
N ALA A 59 -17.02 -10.94 16.09
CA ALA A 59 -17.77 -12.15 15.76
C ALA A 59 -18.20 -12.95 17.01
N GLN A 60 -17.44 -12.87 18.08
CA GLN A 60 -17.69 -13.58 19.35
C GLN A 60 -18.39 -12.70 20.39
N HIS A 61 -18.60 -11.41 20.10
CA HIS A 61 -19.23 -10.51 21.05
C HIS A 61 -20.71 -10.82 21.25
N PRO A 62 -21.22 -10.95 22.49
CA PRO A 62 -22.61 -11.35 22.75
C PRO A 62 -23.65 -10.45 22.09
N ALA A 63 -23.37 -9.15 21.97
CA ALA A 63 -24.26 -8.21 21.27
C ALA A 63 -24.37 -8.53 19.77
N ALA A 64 -23.28 -8.92 19.11
CA ALA A 64 -23.29 -9.31 17.71
C ALA A 64 -24.03 -10.65 17.53
N GLN A 65 -23.73 -11.65 18.36
CA GLN A 65 -24.30 -12.98 18.28
C GLN A 65 -25.84 -12.97 18.42
N ARG A 66 -26.41 -12.07 19.23
CA ARG A 66 -27.86 -11.92 19.38
C ARG A 66 -28.60 -11.53 18.10
N HIS A 67 -27.88 -10.92 17.15
CA HIS A 67 -28.46 -10.44 15.88
C HIS A 67 -28.13 -11.36 14.70
N LEU A 68 -27.38 -12.42 14.93
CA LEU A 68 -27.00 -13.37 13.88
C LEU A 68 -27.92 -14.59 13.92
N PRO A 69 -28.36 -15.07 12.75
CA PRO A 69 -29.25 -16.23 12.68
C PRO A 69 -28.59 -17.56 13.10
N GLN A 70 -27.26 -17.57 13.12
CA GLN A 70 -26.43 -18.75 13.41
C GLN A 70 -25.10 -18.34 14.04
N PRO A 71 -24.43 -19.23 14.78
CA PRO A 71 -23.09 -18.98 15.31
C PRO A 71 -22.07 -18.74 14.20
N VAL A 72 -21.08 -17.91 14.49
CA VAL A 72 -19.93 -17.70 13.61
C VAL A 72 -18.91 -18.81 13.82
N ALA A 73 -18.67 -19.62 12.79
CA ALA A 73 -17.73 -20.76 12.85
C ALA A 73 -16.27 -20.32 12.75
N ALA A 74 -15.99 -19.28 11.96
CA ALA A 74 -14.65 -18.75 11.79
C ALA A 74 -14.68 -17.26 11.45
N ALA A 75 -13.64 -16.56 11.91
CA ALA A 75 -13.40 -15.16 11.55
C ALA A 75 -12.03 -15.06 10.84
N GLN A 76 -12.02 -14.38 9.70
CA GLN A 76 -10.84 -14.28 8.83
C GLN A 76 -10.65 -12.84 8.35
N ALA A 77 -9.38 -12.42 8.22
CA ALA A 77 -9.02 -11.15 7.62
C ALA A 77 -8.41 -11.35 6.23
N LEU A 78 -8.77 -10.49 5.30
CA LEU A 78 -8.16 -10.41 4.00
C LEU A 78 -7.71 -8.98 3.73
N LEU A 79 -6.40 -8.74 3.87
CA LEU A 79 -5.78 -7.47 3.53
C LEU A 79 -5.30 -7.55 2.07
N LYS A 80 -5.93 -6.75 1.22
CA LYS A 80 -5.52 -6.53 -0.17
C LYS A 80 -4.82 -5.19 -0.29
N GLY A 81 -3.89 -5.08 -1.23
CA GLY A 81 -3.20 -3.82 -1.51
C GLY A 81 -1.78 -4.03 -1.98
N TRP A 82 -1.01 -2.99 -1.86
CA TRP A 82 0.36 -2.94 -2.34
C TRP A 82 1.29 -2.54 -1.21
N LEU A 83 2.46 -3.17 -1.18
CA LEU A 83 3.60 -2.75 -0.36
C LEU A 83 4.67 -2.16 -1.26
N PHE A 84 5.19 -1.01 -0.87
CA PHE A 84 6.16 -0.25 -1.64
C PHE A 84 7.50 -0.25 -0.92
N TYR A 85 8.56 -0.51 -1.67
CA TYR A 85 9.91 -0.67 -1.15
C TYR A 85 10.83 0.38 -1.77
N HIS A 86 11.77 0.87 -0.99
CA HIS A 86 12.89 1.65 -1.54
C HIS A 86 13.85 0.71 -2.27
N GLU A 87 14.68 1.24 -3.17
CA GLU A 87 15.49 0.45 -4.09
C GLU A 87 16.34 -0.63 -3.40
N ASN A 88 16.86 -0.33 -2.22
CA ASN A 88 17.76 -1.23 -1.48
C ASN A 88 17.07 -1.95 -0.30
N ASP A 89 15.75 -1.87 -0.19
CA ASP A 89 15.04 -2.51 0.90
C ASP A 89 15.05 -4.04 0.75
N PRO A 90 15.31 -4.77 1.84
CA PRO A 90 15.24 -6.21 1.84
C PRO A 90 13.79 -6.71 1.71
N VAL A 91 13.64 -7.94 1.23
CA VAL A 91 12.34 -8.60 1.15
C VAL A 91 11.88 -9.01 2.55
N PRO A 92 10.64 -8.68 2.97
CA PRO A 92 10.12 -9.10 4.26
C PRO A 92 10.15 -10.62 4.44
N PRO A 93 10.52 -11.10 5.64
CA PRO A 93 10.51 -12.53 5.91
C PRO A 93 9.08 -13.09 5.96
N PRO A 94 8.88 -14.39 5.64
CA PRO A 94 7.57 -15.04 5.73
C PRO A 94 6.92 -14.96 7.12
N SER A 95 7.72 -14.83 8.17
CA SER A 95 7.26 -14.68 9.57
C SER A 95 6.38 -13.46 9.82
N MET A 96 6.40 -12.45 8.93
CA MET A 96 5.48 -11.31 9.02
C MET A 96 4.04 -11.64 8.61
N GLY A 97 3.74 -12.86 8.18
CA GLY A 97 2.40 -13.24 7.70
C GLY A 97 2.03 -12.65 6.34
N LEU A 98 3.00 -12.07 5.63
CA LEU A 98 2.80 -11.56 4.27
C LEU A 98 2.93 -12.69 3.26
N SER A 99 2.01 -12.73 2.29
CA SER A 99 2.16 -13.63 1.16
C SER A 99 3.41 -13.28 0.35
N LEU A 100 4.18 -14.28 -0.05
CA LEU A 100 5.32 -14.08 -0.97
C LEU A 100 4.90 -13.50 -2.32
N ALA A 101 3.65 -13.73 -2.71
CA ALA A 101 3.03 -13.21 -3.94
C ALA A 101 2.25 -11.90 -3.72
N HIS A 102 2.52 -11.14 -2.64
CA HIS A 102 1.88 -9.85 -2.44
C HIS A 102 2.25 -8.85 -3.54
N CYS A 103 1.35 -7.94 -3.85
CA CYS A 103 1.62 -6.89 -4.83
C CYS A 103 2.71 -5.94 -4.32
N ARG A 104 3.72 -5.71 -5.14
CA ARG A 104 4.90 -4.91 -4.82
C ARG A 104 5.04 -3.73 -5.75
N GLY A 105 5.34 -2.58 -5.19
CA GLY A 105 5.73 -1.38 -5.90
C GLY A 105 7.04 -0.80 -5.37
N PHE A 106 7.50 0.28 -5.96
CA PHE A 106 8.66 1.02 -5.48
C PHE A 106 8.23 2.33 -4.80
N TRP A 107 9.11 2.91 -4.01
CA TRP A 107 9.02 4.31 -3.65
C TRP A 107 10.40 4.96 -3.68
N CYS A 108 10.45 6.24 -4.00
CA CYS A 108 11.68 7.03 -3.97
C CYS A 108 11.34 8.52 -3.75
N THR A 109 12.33 9.30 -3.39
CA THR A 109 12.19 10.76 -3.35
C THR A 109 12.21 11.36 -4.75
N LEU A 110 11.72 12.60 -4.88
CA LEU A 110 11.80 13.31 -6.17
C LEU A 110 13.24 13.51 -6.69
N PRO A 111 14.23 13.83 -5.86
CA PRO A 111 15.62 13.86 -6.30
C PRO A 111 16.15 12.50 -6.81
N GLU A 112 15.86 11.40 -6.08
CA GLU A 112 16.23 10.05 -6.51
C GLU A 112 15.59 9.69 -7.85
N PHE A 113 14.29 9.93 -8.01
CA PHE A 113 13.60 9.73 -9.28
C PHE A 113 14.20 10.54 -10.42
N SER A 114 14.61 11.79 -10.14
CA SER A 114 15.23 12.68 -11.11
C SER A 114 16.59 12.19 -11.56
N ALA A 115 17.36 11.57 -10.66
CA ALA A 115 18.70 11.04 -10.94
C ALA A 115 18.68 9.76 -11.81
N VAL A 116 17.56 9.05 -11.92
CA VAL A 116 17.46 7.87 -12.79
C VAL A 116 17.57 8.28 -14.25
N HIS A 117 18.62 7.88 -14.94
CA HIS A 117 18.85 8.27 -16.35
C HIS A 117 17.96 7.50 -17.34
N ALA A 118 17.71 6.22 -17.08
CA ALA A 118 16.85 5.39 -17.92
C ALA A 118 15.76 4.72 -17.08
N LEU A 119 14.51 4.92 -17.47
CA LEU A 119 13.37 4.22 -16.86
C LEU A 119 13.06 2.97 -17.69
N PRO A 120 12.65 1.86 -17.06
CA PRO A 120 12.20 0.66 -17.75
C PRO A 120 10.78 0.83 -18.31
N ALA A 121 10.46 2.03 -18.82
CA ALA A 121 9.14 2.37 -19.32
C ALA A 121 9.25 3.47 -20.39
N GLU A 122 8.40 3.40 -21.39
CA GLU A 122 8.34 4.43 -22.44
C GLU A 122 7.52 5.65 -22.00
N ARG A 123 6.51 5.43 -21.17
CA ARG A 123 5.57 6.47 -20.75
C ARG A 123 5.24 6.32 -19.25
N LEU A 124 4.76 7.40 -18.68
CA LEU A 124 4.45 7.53 -17.27
C LEU A 124 3.05 8.10 -17.08
N ALA A 125 2.40 7.79 -15.97
CA ALA A 125 1.14 8.42 -15.59
C ALA A 125 1.07 8.68 -14.09
N ILE A 126 0.46 9.79 -13.68
CA ILE A 126 0.04 10.02 -12.31
C ILE A 126 -1.29 9.31 -12.10
N LEU A 127 -1.36 8.44 -11.09
CA LEU A 127 -2.55 7.67 -10.78
C LEU A 127 -3.40 8.38 -9.71
N PRO A 128 -4.62 8.80 -10.03
CA PRO A 128 -5.55 9.28 -9.03
C PRO A 128 -5.93 8.14 -8.07
N ARG A 129 -6.26 8.49 -6.83
CA ARG A 129 -6.50 7.50 -5.75
C ARG A 129 -7.50 6.40 -6.11
N LEU A 130 -8.51 6.70 -6.90
CA LEU A 130 -9.50 5.72 -7.33
C LEU A 130 -8.94 4.66 -8.29
N SER A 131 -7.80 4.94 -8.93
CA SER A 131 -7.12 4.01 -9.85
C SER A 131 -6.07 3.14 -9.16
N TRP A 132 -5.88 3.23 -7.84
CA TRP A 132 -4.81 2.51 -7.16
C TRP A 132 -5.07 1.01 -7.01
N LEU A 133 -6.31 0.55 -7.12
CA LEU A 133 -6.70 -0.83 -6.83
C LEU A 133 -6.47 -1.80 -7.97
N ALA A 134 -6.43 -1.32 -9.20
CA ALA A 134 -6.25 -2.13 -10.40
C ALA A 134 -5.05 -1.64 -11.21
N PRO A 135 -4.42 -2.50 -12.02
CA PRO A 135 -3.41 -2.08 -12.99
C PRO A 135 -3.96 -1.01 -13.94
N ALA A 136 -3.17 0.03 -14.18
CA ALA A 136 -3.59 1.12 -15.03
C ALA A 136 -3.56 0.71 -16.50
N ARG A 137 -4.59 1.15 -17.23
CA ARG A 137 -4.67 1.15 -18.70
C ARG A 137 -4.89 2.59 -19.12
N VAL A 138 -3.97 3.13 -19.88
CA VAL A 138 -3.93 4.57 -20.16
C VAL A 138 -3.82 4.79 -21.67
N GLU A 139 -4.59 5.73 -22.19
CA GLU A 139 -4.45 6.19 -23.58
C GLU A 139 -3.16 7.01 -23.71
N ALA A 140 -2.50 6.95 -24.86
CA ALA A 140 -1.23 7.63 -25.09
C ALA A 140 -1.30 9.14 -24.82
N ALA A 141 -2.42 9.78 -25.17
CA ALA A 141 -2.63 11.21 -24.96
C ALA A 141 -2.67 11.64 -23.48
N ALA A 142 -3.00 10.70 -22.56
CA ALA A 142 -3.08 10.95 -21.12
C ALA A 142 -1.79 10.58 -20.38
N THR A 143 -0.71 10.27 -21.09
CA THR A 143 0.58 9.90 -20.52
C THR A 143 1.59 11.03 -20.56
N LEU A 144 2.60 10.93 -19.73
CA LEU A 144 3.68 11.91 -19.59
C LEU A 144 5.01 11.27 -19.97
N ASP A 145 5.92 12.07 -20.50
CA ASP A 145 7.33 11.72 -20.49
C ASP A 145 7.97 12.08 -19.13
N LYS A 146 9.24 11.71 -18.94
CA LYS A 146 9.94 11.95 -17.68
C LYS A 146 10.04 13.45 -17.32
N PRO A 147 10.44 14.37 -18.21
CA PRO A 147 10.47 15.80 -17.92
C PRO A 147 9.11 16.38 -17.51
N GLN A 148 8.03 15.98 -18.22
CA GLN A 148 6.67 16.41 -17.91
C GLN A 148 6.24 15.93 -16.52
N LEU A 149 6.52 14.67 -16.20
CA LEU A 149 6.22 14.13 -14.88
C LEU A 149 7.01 14.85 -13.79
N GLN A 150 8.32 15.09 -13.99
CA GLN A 150 9.14 15.82 -13.03
C GLN A 150 8.61 17.23 -12.76
N GLN A 151 8.17 17.94 -13.81
CA GLN A 151 7.57 19.27 -13.67
C GLN A 151 6.25 19.19 -12.85
N ALA A 152 5.39 18.22 -13.16
CA ALA A 152 4.14 18.02 -12.45
C ALA A 152 4.36 17.68 -10.96
N LEU A 153 5.35 16.82 -10.66
CA LEU A 153 5.71 16.45 -9.30
C LEU A 153 6.31 17.64 -8.53
N ALA A 154 7.19 18.41 -9.15
CA ALA A 154 7.76 19.62 -8.54
C ALA A 154 6.67 20.63 -8.18
N ALA A 155 5.71 20.87 -9.09
CA ALA A 155 4.56 21.74 -8.83
C ALA A 155 3.67 21.21 -7.69
N HIS A 156 3.45 19.89 -7.63
CA HIS A 156 2.69 19.26 -6.54
C HIS A 156 3.40 19.44 -5.20
N PHE A 157 4.71 19.13 -5.12
CA PHE A 157 5.46 19.20 -3.87
C PHE A 157 5.78 20.63 -3.41
N ALA A 158 5.63 21.62 -4.25
CA ALA A 158 5.64 23.02 -3.83
C ALA A 158 4.43 23.42 -2.97
N GLN A 159 3.34 22.64 -3.03
CA GLN A 159 2.07 22.95 -2.35
C GLN A 159 1.63 21.85 -1.37
N SER A 160 2.21 20.66 -1.44
CA SER A 160 1.78 19.48 -0.67
C SER A 160 2.94 18.54 -0.41
N SER A 161 3.02 17.97 0.77
CA SER A 161 3.95 16.87 1.09
C SER A 161 3.36 15.47 0.83
N MET A 162 2.15 15.39 0.30
CA MET A 162 1.50 14.09 0.07
C MET A 162 2.18 13.31 -1.07
N PRO A 163 2.50 12.03 -0.85
CA PRO A 163 3.03 11.16 -1.89
C PRO A 163 2.15 11.07 -3.13
N VAL A 164 2.79 11.01 -4.29
CA VAL A 164 2.11 10.87 -5.59
C VAL A 164 2.34 9.46 -6.13
N MET A 165 1.26 8.74 -6.43
CA MET A 165 1.34 7.45 -7.09
C MET A 165 1.58 7.64 -8.58
N VAL A 166 2.61 6.98 -9.11
CA VAL A 166 2.93 6.97 -10.54
C VAL A 166 2.90 5.54 -11.08
N ALA A 167 2.52 5.40 -12.35
CA ALA A 167 2.64 4.15 -13.10
C ALA A 167 3.72 4.27 -14.16
N LEU A 168 4.49 3.21 -14.33
CA LEU A 168 5.40 2.98 -15.46
C LEU A 168 4.62 2.17 -16.49
N LEU A 169 4.59 2.64 -17.72
CA LEU A 169 3.72 2.14 -18.76
C LEU A 169 4.52 1.67 -19.98
N GLN A 170 4.06 0.59 -20.60
CA GLN A 170 4.59 0.11 -21.88
C GLN A 170 3.46 -0.09 -22.88
N PRO A 171 3.75 0.06 -24.19
CA PRO A 171 2.77 -0.19 -25.24
C PRO A 171 2.24 -1.61 -25.22
N HIS A 172 0.93 -1.73 -25.36
CA HIS A 172 0.25 -3.01 -25.54
C HIS A 172 -0.96 -2.82 -26.46
N GLN A 173 -0.87 -3.23 -27.69
CA GLN A 173 -1.88 -2.96 -28.73
C GLN A 173 -2.16 -1.44 -28.82
N ASP A 174 -3.41 -1.03 -28.67
CA ASP A 174 -3.86 0.37 -28.80
C ASP A 174 -3.80 1.17 -27.48
N VAL A 175 -3.31 0.58 -26.40
CA VAL A 175 -3.23 1.20 -25.07
C VAL A 175 -1.85 1.03 -24.45
N LEU A 176 -1.57 1.80 -23.40
CA LEU A 176 -0.41 1.58 -22.55
C LEU A 176 -0.85 0.87 -21.28
N LEU A 177 -0.16 -0.21 -20.95
CA LEU A 177 -0.39 -1.01 -19.76
C LEU A 177 0.68 -0.73 -18.71
N GLU A 178 0.26 -0.73 -17.48
CA GLU A 178 1.15 -0.67 -16.34
C GLU A 178 2.02 -1.91 -16.23
N THR A 179 3.32 -1.69 -16.13
CA THR A 179 4.32 -2.71 -15.84
C THR A 179 4.84 -2.63 -14.40
N SER A 180 4.79 -1.44 -13.82
CA SER A 180 5.17 -1.18 -12.43
C SER A 180 4.50 0.08 -11.94
N ARG A 181 4.43 0.24 -10.62
CA ARG A 181 3.97 1.46 -9.96
C ARG A 181 4.79 1.80 -8.74
N GLY A 182 4.78 3.07 -8.40
CA GLY A 182 5.48 3.53 -7.21
C GLY A 182 4.92 4.81 -6.63
N PHE A 183 5.36 5.13 -5.42
CA PHE A 183 5.17 6.43 -4.84
C PHE A 183 6.41 7.29 -5.03
N ILE A 184 6.21 8.50 -5.53
CA ILE A 184 7.21 9.56 -5.41
C ILE A 184 6.86 10.37 -4.17
N VAL A 185 7.84 10.59 -3.30
CA VAL A 185 7.67 11.31 -2.03
C VAL A 185 8.53 12.57 -1.99
N SER A 186 8.15 13.54 -1.15
CA SER A 186 9.01 14.67 -0.82
C SER A 186 10.03 14.30 0.26
N ASP A 187 11.11 15.05 0.36
CA ASP A 187 12.08 14.91 1.46
C ASP A 187 11.44 15.18 2.83
N ASP A 188 10.47 16.10 2.90
CA ASP A 188 9.68 16.35 4.11
C ASP A 188 8.89 15.09 4.53
N TRP A 189 8.22 14.42 3.58
CA TRP A 189 7.51 13.16 3.88
C TRP A 189 8.48 12.11 4.44
N ARG A 190 9.63 11.91 3.78
CA ARG A 190 10.66 10.94 4.22
C ARG A 190 11.16 11.26 5.64
N SER A 191 11.47 12.51 5.90
CA SER A 191 11.93 12.97 7.22
C SER A 191 10.89 12.69 8.31
N ARG A 192 9.62 12.98 8.06
CA ARG A 192 8.52 12.72 8.99
C ARG A 192 8.25 11.23 9.19
N ALA A 193 8.35 10.42 8.13
CA ALA A 193 8.22 8.97 8.23
C ALA A 193 9.33 8.38 9.12
N HIS A 194 10.56 8.85 8.95
CA HIS A 194 11.70 8.46 9.76
C HIS A 194 11.54 8.86 11.23
N GLN A 195 11.12 10.10 11.52
CA GLN A 195 10.86 10.56 12.88
C GLN A 195 9.78 9.74 13.57
N ARG A 196 8.69 9.44 12.87
CA ARG A 196 7.61 8.59 13.40
C ARG A 196 8.13 7.21 13.79
N ARG A 197 8.98 6.60 12.98
CA ARG A 197 9.57 5.31 13.29
C ARG A 197 10.43 5.36 14.57
N SER A 198 11.24 6.40 14.72
CA SER A 198 12.08 6.57 15.90
C SER A 198 11.30 6.66 17.20
N LEU A 199 10.05 7.15 17.15
CA LEU A 199 9.14 7.17 18.30
C LEU A 199 8.49 5.82 18.61
N LEU A 200 8.51 4.87 17.67
CA LEU A 200 7.93 3.54 17.82
C LEU A 200 8.97 2.49 18.18
N ALA A 201 10.26 2.81 18.06
CA ALA A 201 11.34 1.92 18.49
C ALA A 201 11.28 1.75 20.01
N PRO A 202 11.35 0.51 20.53
CA PRO A 202 11.46 0.30 21.98
C PRO A 202 12.71 1.02 22.50
N SER A 203 12.57 1.75 23.60
CA SER A 203 13.71 2.27 24.34
C SER A 203 14.53 1.08 24.81
N GLU A 204 15.80 0.99 24.42
CA GLU A 204 16.74 0.00 24.91
C GLU A 204 16.91 0.08 26.44
#